data_7142252115ea064115faee547b565a7a
#
_entry.id   7142252115ea064115faee547b565a7a
#
_cell.length_a   1.000
_cell.length_b   1.000
_cell.length_c   1.000
_cell.angle_alpha   90.00
_cell.angle_beta   90.00
_cell.angle_gamma   90.00
#
_symmetry.space_group_name_H-M   'P 1'
#
loop_
_entity.id
_entity.type
_entity.pdbx_description
1 polymer ?
#
loop_
_entity_poly.entity_id
_entity_poly.type
_entity_poly.pdbx_seq_one_letter_code
_entity_poly.pdbx_strand_id
1 'polypeptide(L)'
;MTSKIEIFGNKAVIKQNKFGVWQFRMWISSEKKYVEKSLRTKKKTDAVDLAEELYIQLRNELANGKTLFAPTYAEAMQQYIAYKQREVDVNALTDGRLTTIKAHLSHFVEYIDKNAKVSDVGINTLVQYERKGKETNYVLFRKEKGIALQTIRNEMATINACQRYLFEVVQVASVVRFRLPSLQIKSHHQTRSGDEIRRITFTHKEWTSFYTTLRNTYVNRKNNTLTDNEYFERELVRHWCLFGANSAMRSGEQRQLRWTDVIIDKQKDSDGDVLVRVNVREETTKVRKDRTFMCKGGNYLQRWQKLQKTYGTYKSDGLIFSTNSEDEYERYRLHRHWKQVLLLTDIDIERREKLVPYSLRHLAITNMTLSGVSLSDIAFMCGTSVKQIEHTYYHLLEEKMRQVAKARFIRKDGQIIPSSIVGE
;
A
#
# COMPACT_ATOMS: atom_id res chain seq x y z
N MET A 1 -41.34 -45.37 19.81
CA MET A 1 -40.31 -45.68 18.79
C MET A 1 -40.45 -44.70 17.64
N THR A 2 -39.47 -43.88 17.37
CA THR A 2 -39.49 -42.93 16.24
C THR A 2 -39.41 -43.75 14.94
N SER A 3 -40.45 -43.71 14.12
CA SER A 3 -40.50 -44.43 12.84
C SER A 3 -39.42 -43.86 11.91
N LYS A 4 -38.37 -44.62 11.68
CA LYS A 4 -37.34 -44.36 10.69
C LYS A 4 -37.73 -45.02 9.38
N ILE A 5 -37.68 -44.29 8.26
CA ILE A 5 -37.92 -44.80 6.90
C ILE A 5 -36.68 -44.60 6.09
N GLU A 6 -36.26 -45.64 5.38
CA GLU A 6 -35.12 -45.64 4.49
C GLU A 6 -35.52 -45.22 3.09
N ILE A 7 -34.71 -44.34 2.47
CA ILE A 7 -34.88 -43.83 1.11
C ILE A 7 -33.73 -44.34 0.26
N PHE A 8 -34.02 -44.86 -0.93
CA PHE A 8 -33.06 -45.41 -1.90
C PHE A 8 -32.06 -46.40 -1.28
N GLY A 9 -32.52 -47.42 -0.55
CA GLY A 9 -31.67 -48.46 0.03
C GLY A 9 -30.68 -47.90 1.06
N ASN A 10 -31.18 -47.13 2.01
CA ASN A 10 -30.46 -46.54 3.12
C ASN A 10 -29.44 -45.44 2.75
N LYS A 11 -29.51 -44.91 1.53
CA LYS A 11 -28.67 -43.77 1.12
C LYS A 11 -29.12 -42.45 1.73
N ALA A 12 -30.40 -42.36 2.10
CA ALA A 12 -30.94 -41.32 2.95
C ALA A 12 -31.99 -41.89 3.89
N VAL A 13 -32.34 -41.16 4.94
CA VAL A 13 -33.36 -41.57 5.90
C VAL A 13 -34.28 -40.41 6.23
N ILE A 14 -35.54 -40.72 6.52
CA ILE A 14 -36.47 -39.77 7.12
C ILE A 14 -36.89 -40.24 8.49
N LYS A 15 -37.07 -39.32 9.43
CA LYS A 15 -37.54 -39.57 10.80
C LYS A 15 -38.45 -38.42 11.24
N GLN A 16 -39.44 -38.72 12.07
CA GLN A 16 -40.24 -37.67 12.69
C GLN A 16 -39.51 -37.03 13.87
N ASN A 17 -39.59 -35.71 13.97
CA ASN A 17 -39.18 -34.98 15.16
C ASN A 17 -40.24 -35.06 16.27
N LYS A 18 -39.99 -34.49 17.46
CA LYS A 18 -40.90 -34.46 18.60
C LYS A 18 -42.26 -33.78 18.34
N PHE A 19 -42.38 -33.04 17.24
CA PHE A 19 -43.62 -32.37 16.82
C PHE A 19 -44.35 -33.11 15.70
N GLY A 20 -43.91 -34.33 15.34
CA GLY A 20 -44.52 -35.15 14.28
C GLY A 20 -44.14 -34.72 12.86
N VAL A 21 -43.24 -33.75 12.67
CA VAL A 21 -42.78 -33.28 11.34
C VAL A 21 -41.64 -34.16 10.87
N TRP A 22 -41.71 -34.62 9.61
CA TRP A 22 -40.69 -35.44 9.01
C TRP A 22 -39.44 -34.63 8.69
N GLN A 23 -38.27 -35.22 9.01
CA GLN A 23 -36.92 -34.66 8.77
C GLN A 23 -36.15 -35.61 7.84
N PHE A 24 -35.61 -35.06 6.75
CA PHE A 24 -34.72 -35.77 5.83
C PHE A 24 -33.30 -35.72 6.36
N ARG A 25 -32.54 -36.82 6.23
CA ARG A 25 -31.15 -36.89 6.60
C ARG A 25 -30.38 -37.75 5.58
N MET A 26 -29.28 -37.19 5.01
CA MET A 26 -28.42 -37.84 4.05
C MET A 26 -26.95 -37.59 4.41
N TRP A 27 -26.12 -38.62 4.37
CA TRP A 27 -24.66 -38.48 4.54
C TRP A 27 -24.00 -38.08 3.25
N ILE A 28 -23.13 -37.05 3.30
CA ILE A 28 -22.32 -36.56 2.18
C ILE A 28 -20.89 -36.98 2.41
N SER A 29 -20.45 -38.03 1.72
CA SER A 29 -19.10 -38.59 1.91
C SER A 29 -17.97 -37.64 1.54
N SER A 30 -18.17 -36.84 0.50
CA SER A 30 -17.18 -35.84 0.03
C SER A 30 -16.94 -34.73 1.05
N GLU A 31 -17.94 -34.39 1.86
CA GLU A 31 -17.89 -33.29 2.83
C GLU A 31 -17.87 -33.80 4.29
N LYS A 32 -17.98 -35.12 4.49
CA LYS A 32 -18.01 -35.78 5.81
C LYS A 32 -19.06 -35.17 6.77
N LYS A 33 -20.22 -34.84 6.22
CA LYS A 33 -21.32 -34.16 6.96
C LYS A 33 -22.67 -34.75 6.59
N TYR A 34 -23.62 -34.61 7.50
CA TYR A 34 -25.03 -34.93 7.22
C TYR A 34 -25.77 -33.69 6.74
N VAL A 35 -26.50 -33.79 5.62
CA VAL A 35 -27.56 -32.84 5.28
C VAL A 35 -28.80 -33.24 6.05
N GLU A 36 -29.35 -32.32 6.83
CA GLU A 36 -30.63 -32.47 7.52
C GLU A 36 -31.57 -31.36 7.07
N LYS A 37 -32.75 -31.71 6.55
CA LYS A 37 -33.76 -30.73 6.12
C LYS A 37 -35.15 -31.15 6.61
N SER A 38 -35.94 -30.20 7.10
CA SER A 38 -37.35 -30.40 7.40
C SER A 38 -38.14 -30.55 6.10
N LEU A 39 -38.97 -31.61 6.01
CA LEU A 39 -39.86 -31.82 4.88
C LEU A 39 -41.20 -31.08 5.05
N ARG A 40 -41.39 -30.37 6.19
CA ARG A 40 -42.56 -29.53 6.48
C ARG A 40 -43.91 -30.20 6.34
N THR A 41 -43.92 -31.52 6.41
CA THR A 41 -45.15 -32.33 6.40
C THR A 41 -45.18 -33.30 7.57
N LYS A 42 -46.41 -33.67 8.01
CA LYS A 42 -46.66 -34.72 9.00
C LYS A 42 -47.15 -36.00 8.34
N LYS A 43 -47.62 -35.94 7.08
CA LYS A 43 -48.08 -37.09 6.34
C LYS A 43 -46.91 -37.90 5.83
N LYS A 44 -47.01 -39.22 6.01
CA LYS A 44 -45.92 -40.15 5.65
C LYS A 44 -45.71 -40.24 4.13
N THR A 45 -46.79 -40.32 3.35
CA THR A 45 -46.73 -40.40 1.88
C THR A 45 -46.02 -39.21 1.29
N ASP A 46 -46.52 -38.01 1.62
CA ASP A 46 -45.94 -36.77 1.13
C ASP A 46 -44.45 -36.61 1.54
N ALA A 47 -44.10 -37.14 2.72
CA ALA A 47 -42.73 -37.10 3.21
C ALA A 47 -41.76 -38.00 2.42
N VAL A 48 -42.25 -39.15 1.95
CA VAL A 48 -41.47 -40.06 1.12
C VAL A 48 -41.20 -39.40 -0.24
N ASP A 49 -42.24 -38.91 -0.88
CA ASP A 49 -42.14 -38.25 -2.22
C ASP A 49 -41.17 -37.06 -2.18
N LEU A 50 -41.37 -36.18 -1.21
CA LEU A 50 -40.47 -35.02 -1.01
C LEU A 50 -39.03 -35.42 -0.68
N ALA A 51 -38.81 -36.51 0.02
CA ALA A 51 -37.48 -37.00 0.35
C ALA A 51 -36.78 -37.59 -0.88
N GLU A 52 -37.51 -38.28 -1.74
CA GLU A 52 -36.95 -38.80 -2.99
C GLU A 52 -36.55 -37.68 -3.95
N GLU A 53 -37.44 -36.70 -4.15
CA GLU A 53 -37.11 -35.51 -4.95
C GLU A 53 -35.89 -34.80 -4.41
N LEU A 54 -35.82 -34.54 -3.10
CA LEU A 54 -34.70 -33.88 -2.45
C LEU A 54 -33.40 -34.67 -2.59
N TYR A 55 -33.46 -35.99 -2.48
CA TYR A 55 -32.32 -36.87 -2.67
C TYR A 55 -31.75 -36.75 -4.10
N ILE A 56 -32.64 -36.81 -5.09
CA ILE A 56 -32.25 -36.70 -6.51
C ILE A 56 -31.62 -35.33 -6.79
N GLN A 57 -32.25 -34.26 -6.26
CA GLN A 57 -31.69 -32.89 -6.39
C GLN A 57 -30.28 -32.81 -5.80
N LEU A 58 -30.08 -33.24 -4.56
CA LEU A 58 -28.77 -33.18 -3.88
C LEU A 58 -27.72 -34.04 -4.59
N ARG A 59 -28.09 -35.21 -5.11
CA ARG A 59 -27.19 -36.07 -5.91
C ARG A 59 -26.75 -35.41 -7.21
N ASN A 60 -27.66 -34.74 -7.89
CA ASN A 60 -27.35 -33.99 -9.12
C ASN A 60 -26.43 -32.80 -8.83
N GLU A 61 -26.65 -32.09 -7.74
CA GLU A 61 -25.77 -30.99 -7.31
C GLU A 61 -24.35 -31.50 -7.02
N LEU A 62 -24.21 -32.63 -6.28
CA LEU A 62 -22.94 -33.28 -6.00
C LEU A 62 -22.24 -33.80 -7.27
N ALA A 63 -22.98 -34.42 -8.18
CA ALA A 63 -22.45 -34.93 -9.44
C ALA A 63 -21.92 -33.80 -10.34
N ASN A 64 -22.51 -32.61 -10.24
CA ASN A 64 -22.04 -31.39 -10.90
C ASN A 64 -20.89 -30.69 -10.13
N GLY A 65 -20.27 -31.34 -9.15
CA GLY A 65 -19.13 -30.79 -8.40
C GLY A 65 -19.48 -29.70 -7.38
N LYS A 66 -20.77 -29.50 -7.06
CA LYS A 66 -21.17 -28.54 -6.05
C LYS A 66 -20.95 -29.10 -4.65
N THR A 67 -20.45 -28.27 -3.73
CA THR A 67 -20.43 -28.55 -2.29
C THR A 67 -21.77 -28.12 -1.67
N LEU A 68 -22.36 -28.97 -0.81
CA LEU A 68 -23.70 -28.71 -0.24
C LEU A 68 -23.66 -27.83 1.01
N PHE A 69 -22.52 -27.79 1.70
CA PHE A 69 -22.33 -26.94 2.87
C PHE A 69 -21.55 -25.69 2.44
N ALA A 70 -22.27 -24.61 2.22
CA ALA A 70 -21.66 -23.32 1.92
C ALA A 70 -20.78 -22.90 3.12
N PRO A 71 -19.48 -22.65 2.89
CA PRO A 71 -18.61 -22.12 3.92
C PRO A 71 -19.02 -20.69 4.28
N THR A 72 -18.54 -20.21 5.43
CA THR A 72 -18.59 -18.78 5.72
C THR A 72 -17.69 -18.03 4.72
N TYR A 73 -17.98 -16.77 4.48
CA TYR A 73 -17.11 -15.96 3.60
C TYR A 73 -15.69 -15.86 4.17
N ALA A 74 -15.55 -15.82 5.50
CA ALA A 74 -14.26 -15.83 6.18
C ALA A 74 -13.46 -17.10 5.90
N GLU A 75 -14.09 -18.29 5.92
CA GLU A 75 -13.43 -19.56 5.57
C GLU A 75 -13.03 -19.61 4.09
N ALA A 76 -13.93 -19.22 3.19
CA ALA A 76 -13.65 -19.17 1.76
C ALA A 76 -12.49 -18.18 1.42
N MET A 77 -12.46 -17.03 2.08
CA MET A 77 -11.41 -16.03 1.95
C MET A 77 -10.02 -16.60 2.30
N GLN A 78 -9.91 -17.54 3.27
CA GLN A 78 -8.63 -18.15 3.60
C GLN A 78 -8.03 -18.94 2.43
N GLN A 79 -8.86 -19.51 1.56
CA GLN A 79 -8.41 -20.20 0.35
C GLN A 79 -7.75 -19.21 -0.63
N TYR A 80 -8.33 -18.02 -0.79
CA TYR A 80 -7.73 -16.95 -1.59
C TYR A 80 -6.44 -16.43 -0.98
N ILE A 81 -6.37 -16.27 0.34
CA ILE A 81 -5.16 -15.87 1.04
C ILE A 81 -4.05 -16.92 0.86
N ALA A 82 -4.39 -18.20 1.00
CA ALA A 82 -3.44 -19.29 0.77
C ALA A 82 -2.93 -19.33 -0.68
N TYR A 83 -3.81 -19.06 -1.65
CA TYR A 83 -3.40 -18.90 -3.04
C TYR A 83 -2.42 -17.74 -3.22
N LYS A 84 -2.72 -16.58 -2.62
CA LYS A 84 -1.83 -15.41 -2.67
C LYS A 84 -0.51 -15.61 -1.91
N GLN A 85 -0.48 -16.46 -0.89
CA GLN A 85 0.76 -16.86 -0.22
C GLN A 85 1.68 -17.63 -1.18
N ARG A 86 1.14 -18.54 -1.97
CA ARG A 86 1.94 -19.26 -3.00
C ARG A 86 2.56 -18.31 -4.04
N GLU A 87 1.85 -17.22 -4.39
CA GLU A 87 2.42 -16.18 -5.25
C GLU A 87 3.60 -15.44 -4.57
N VAL A 88 3.56 -15.28 -3.24
CA VAL A 88 4.70 -14.75 -2.48
C VAL A 88 5.86 -15.74 -2.50
N ASP A 89 5.61 -17.00 -2.26
CA ASP A 89 6.63 -18.06 -2.18
C ASP A 89 7.44 -18.19 -3.49
N VAL A 90 6.82 -17.85 -4.64
CA VAL A 90 7.49 -17.81 -5.94
C VAL A 90 7.91 -16.40 -6.38
N ASN A 91 7.93 -15.42 -5.47
CA ASN A 91 8.27 -14.01 -5.73
C ASN A 91 7.40 -13.29 -6.78
N ALA A 92 6.21 -13.82 -7.10
CA ALA A 92 5.24 -13.16 -7.98
C ALA A 92 4.44 -12.07 -7.25
N LEU A 93 4.38 -12.12 -5.92
CA LEU A 93 3.73 -11.14 -5.05
C LEU A 93 4.67 -10.78 -3.89
N THR A 94 4.62 -9.55 -3.39
CA THR A 94 5.39 -9.14 -2.20
C THR A 94 4.60 -9.40 -0.91
N ASP A 95 5.32 -9.70 0.20
CA ASP A 95 4.72 -9.85 1.54
C ASP A 95 3.88 -8.63 1.96
N GLY A 96 4.37 -7.42 1.65
CA GLY A 96 3.65 -6.19 1.93
C GLY A 96 2.31 -6.10 1.18
N ARG A 97 2.25 -6.63 -0.05
CA ARG A 97 0.99 -6.69 -0.82
C ARG A 97 0.05 -7.74 -0.23
N LEU A 98 0.56 -8.90 0.17
CA LEU A 98 -0.25 -9.92 0.85
C LEU A 98 -0.84 -9.40 2.16
N THR A 99 -0.03 -8.70 2.97
CA THR A 99 -0.50 -8.04 4.20
C THR A 99 -1.63 -7.05 3.91
N THR A 100 -1.50 -6.26 2.84
CA THR A 100 -2.56 -5.34 2.39
C THR A 100 -3.82 -6.09 1.98
N ILE A 101 -3.70 -7.20 1.23
CA ILE A 101 -4.83 -8.04 0.83
C ILE A 101 -5.55 -8.59 2.06
N LYS A 102 -4.81 -9.13 3.04
CA LYS A 102 -5.37 -9.65 4.30
C LYS A 102 -6.15 -8.56 5.04
N ALA A 103 -5.60 -7.35 5.14
CA ALA A 103 -6.26 -6.22 5.79
C ALA A 103 -7.56 -5.80 5.07
N HIS A 104 -7.52 -5.67 3.73
CA HIS A 104 -8.70 -5.32 2.94
C HIS A 104 -9.83 -6.32 3.12
N LEU A 105 -9.51 -7.61 3.07
CA LEU A 105 -10.50 -8.68 3.23
C LEU A 105 -11.03 -8.78 4.66
N SER A 106 -10.20 -8.52 5.66
CA SER A 106 -10.61 -8.44 7.07
C SER A 106 -11.67 -7.35 7.28
N HIS A 107 -11.49 -6.17 6.66
CA HIS A 107 -12.48 -5.09 6.71
C HIS A 107 -13.80 -5.47 6.02
N PHE A 108 -13.72 -6.27 4.97
CA PHE A 108 -14.91 -6.76 4.29
C PHE A 108 -15.68 -7.77 5.15
N VAL A 109 -14.98 -8.71 5.78
CA VAL A 109 -15.60 -9.68 6.73
C VAL A 109 -16.23 -8.96 7.92
N GLU A 110 -15.59 -7.90 8.43
CA GLU A 110 -16.17 -7.06 9.48
C GLU A 110 -17.49 -6.41 9.04
N TYR A 111 -17.60 -5.99 7.76
CA TYR A 111 -18.81 -5.39 7.22
C TYR A 111 -19.96 -6.39 7.07
N ILE A 112 -19.73 -7.57 6.49
CA ILE A 112 -20.77 -8.58 6.22
C ILE A 112 -21.13 -9.47 7.41
N ASP A 113 -20.37 -9.48 8.47
CA ASP A 113 -20.33 -10.42 9.59
C ASP A 113 -19.44 -11.65 9.32
N LYS A 114 -18.71 -12.06 10.36
CA LYS A 114 -17.77 -13.20 10.29
C LYS A 114 -18.45 -14.55 10.01
N ASN A 115 -19.75 -14.68 10.33
CA ASN A 115 -20.53 -15.90 10.15
C ASN A 115 -21.33 -15.89 8.84
N ALA A 116 -21.30 -14.78 8.08
CA ALA A 116 -22.01 -14.69 6.81
C ALA A 116 -21.53 -15.78 5.85
N LYS A 117 -22.45 -16.57 5.31
CA LYS A 117 -22.14 -17.61 4.33
C LYS A 117 -21.91 -16.99 2.96
N VAL A 118 -21.10 -17.63 2.15
CA VAL A 118 -20.85 -17.19 0.77
C VAL A 118 -22.13 -17.12 -0.07
N SER A 119 -23.13 -17.93 0.24
CA SER A 119 -24.46 -17.91 -0.40
C SER A 119 -25.27 -16.65 -0.11
N ASP A 120 -25.01 -16.00 1.01
CA ASP A 120 -25.79 -14.87 1.52
C ASP A 120 -25.16 -13.53 1.11
N VAL A 121 -23.94 -13.59 0.57
CA VAL A 121 -23.16 -12.39 0.16
C VAL A 121 -23.32 -12.19 -1.34
N GLY A 122 -24.26 -11.35 -1.72
CA GLY A 122 -24.50 -10.91 -3.09
C GLY A 122 -24.28 -9.41 -3.28
N ILE A 123 -24.51 -8.90 -4.48
CA ILE A 123 -24.35 -7.48 -4.78
C ILE A 123 -25.24 -6.60 -3.91
N ASN A 124 -26.45 -7.08 -3.58
CA ASN A 124 -27.38 -6.34 -2.75
C ASN A 124 -26.84 -6.11 -1.33
N THR A 125 -26.08 -7.06 -0.79
CA THR A 125 -25.38 -6.93 0.51
C THR A 125 -24.40 -5.74 0.53
N LEU A 126 -23.91 -5.33 -0.63
CA LEU A 126 -22.85 -4.36 -0.77
C LEU A 126 -23.34 -2.97 -1.22
N VAL A 127 -24.50 -2.93 -1.87
CA VAL A 127 -25.12 -1.70 -2.38
C VAL A 127 -26.22 -1.20 -1.42
N GLN A 128 -26.99 -2.11 -0.84
CA GLN A 128 -28.05 -1.81 0.12
C GLN A 128 -28.05 -2.91 1.18
N TYR A 129 -27.41 -2.68 2.29
CA TYR A 129 -27.32 -3.64 3.39
C TYR A 129 -27.88 -3.01 4.66
N GLU A 130 -28.84 -3.69 5.28
CA GLU A 130 -29.31 -3.31 6.59
C GLU A 130 -28.37 -3.87 7.67
N ARG A 131 -27.69 -2.98 8.38
CA ARG A 131 -26.82 -3.31 9.49
C ARG A 131 -27.31 -2.59 10.74
N LYS A 132 -27.69 -3.35 11.78
CA LYS A 132 -28.20 -2.81 13.04
C LYS A 132 -29.35 -1.82 12.85
N GLY A 133 -30.30 -2.13 11.96
CA GLY A 133 -31.47 -1.29 11.71
C GLY A 133 -31.21 -0.02 10.88
N LYS A 134 -30.03 0.09 10.23
CA LYS A 134 -29.72 1.19 9.31
C LYS A 134 -29.32 0.67 7.94
N GLU A 135 -29.92 1.25 6.91
CA GLU A 135 -29.44 1.05 5.54
C GLU A 135 -28.01 1.59 5.41
N THR A 136 -27.12 0.76 4.93
CA THR A 136 -25.73 1.12 4.69
C THR A 136 -25.19 0.39 3.46
N ASN A 137 -24.07 0.82 2.94
CA ASN A 137 -23.29 0.09 1.97
C ASN A 137 -21.81 0.10 2.37
N TYR A 138 -21.00 -0.72 1.69
CA TYR A 138 -19.58 -0.82 2.05
C TYR A 138 -18.84 0.51 2.03
N VAL A 139 -19.16 1.38 1.08
CA VAL A 139 -18.51 2.71 0.97
C VAL A 139 -18.87 3.59 2.16
N LEU A 140 -20.16 3.67 2.53
CA LEU A 140 -20.61 4.44 3.69
C LEU A 140 -20.00 3.89 4.98
N PHE A 141 -20.05 2.59 5.19
CA PHE A 141 -19.44 1.94 6.34
C PHE A 141 -17.95 2.30 6.53
N ARG A 142 -17.19 2.34 5.44
CA ARG A 142 -15.76 2.73 5.51
C ARG A 142 -15.58 4.23 5.66
N LYS A 143 -16.45 5.04 5.06
CA LYS A 143 -16.43 6.51 5.22
C LYS A 143 -16.72 6.95 6.64
N GLU A 144 -17.66 6.31 7.33
CA GLU A 144 -17.95 6.57 8.75
C GLU A 144 -16.73 6.34 9.66
N LYS A 145 -15.82 5.45 9.24
CA LYS A 145 -14.51 5.22 9.89
C LYS A 145 -13.41 6.20 9.46
N GLY A 146 -13.74 7.24 8.70
CA GLY A 146 -12.79 8.24 8.23
C GLY A 146 -11.87 7.78 7.09
N ILE A 147 -12.16 6.65 6.44
CA ILE A 147 -11.28 6.09 5.40
C ILE A 147 -11.39 6.87 4.09
N ALA A 148 -10.24 7.20 3.48
CA ALA A 148 -10.18 7.91 2.22
C ALA A 148 -10.78 7.09 1.06
N LEU A 149 -11.50 7.76 0.14
CA LEU A 149 -12.15 7.11 -1.01
C LEU A 149 -11.20 6.27 -1.87
N GLN A 150 -9.95 6.70 -2.03
CA GLN A 150 -8.95 5.93 -2.78
C GLN A 150 -8.60 4.60 -2.09
N THR A 151 -8.54 4.57 -0.76
CA THR A 151 -8.34 3.34 0.01
C THR A 151 -9.53 2.41 -0.15
N ILE A 152 -10.75 2.93 -0.04
CA ILE A 152 -11.99 2.16 -0.24
C ILE A 152 -12.03 1.55 -1.65
N ARG A 153 -11.66 2.32 -2.68
CA ARG A 153 -11.54 1.83 -4.06
C ARG A 153 -10.56 0.65 -4.17
N ASN A 154 -9.42 0.73 -3.49
CA ASN A 154 -8.44 -0.35 -3.48
C ASN A 154 -8.94 -1.59 -2.73
N GLU A 155 -9.67 -1.40 -1.63
CA GLU A 155 -10.36 -2.47 -0.90
C GLU A 155 -11.37 -3.18 -1.81
N MET A 156 -12.25 -2.42 -2.48
CA MET A 156 -13.24 -2.96 -3.42
C MET A 156 -12.59 -3.75 -4.56
N ALA A 157 -11.47 -3.29 -5.10
CA ALA A 157 -10.71 -4.03 -6.11
C ALA A 157 -10.19 -5.37 -5.57
N THR A 158 -9.75 -5.42 -4.31
CA THR A 158 -9.29 -6.66 -3.66
C THR A 158 -10.46 -7.62 -3.41
N ILE A 159 -11.61 -7.11 -2.95
CA ILE A 159 -12.83 -7.89 -2.76
C ILE A 159 -13.28 -8.51 -4.08
N ASN A 160 -13.32 -7.72 -5.17
CA ASN A 160 -13.65 -8.21 -6.51
C ASN A 160 -12.69 -9.31 -6.99
N ALA A 161 -11.39 -9.19 -6.69
CA ALA A 161 -10.40 -10.20 -7.06
C ALA A 161 -10.60 -11.50 -6.26
N CYS A 162 -10.87 -11.40 -4.96
CA CYS A 162 -11.19 -12.55 -4.12
C CYS A 162 -12.47 -13.24 -4.59
N GLN A 163 -13.53 -12.48 -4.82
CA GLN A 163 -14.82 -13.01 -5.30
C GLN A 163 -14.69 -13.73 -6.65
N ARG A 164 -13.94 -13.15 -7.57
CA ARG A 164 -13.64 -13.81 -8.84
C ARG A 164 -12.92 -15.14 -8.66
N TYR A 165 -11.93 -15.18 -7.79
CA TYR A 165 -11.19 -16.40 -7.48
C TYR A 165 -12.10 -17.50 -6.89
N LEU A 166 -12.95 -17.14 -5.93
CA LEU A 166 -13.89 -18.07 -5.31
C LEU A 166 -14.92 -18.63 -6.29
N PHE A 167 -15.36 -17.80 -7.23
CA PHE A 167 -16.37 -18.18 -8.23
C PHE A 167 -15.76 -18.95 -9.42
N GLU A 168 -14.68 -18.44 -10.02
CA GLU A 168 -14.13 -18.94 -11.28
C GLU A 168 -13.09 -20.04 -11.08
N VAL A 169 -12.29 -19.98 -10.01
CA VAL A 169 -11.16 -20.90 -9.79
C VAL A 169 -11.52 -22.01 -8.82
N VAL A 170 -11.98 -21.66 -7.63
CA VAL A 170 -12.34 -22.66 -6.60
C VAL A 170 -13.72 -23.26 -6.84
N GLN A 171 -14.57 -22.54 -7.55
CA GLN A 171 -15.97 -22.95 -7.84
C GLN A 171 -16.71 -23.35 -6.57
N VAL A 172 -16.55 -22.55 -5.51
CA VAL A 172 -17.23 -22.78 -4.24
C VAL A 172 -18.73 -22.79 -4.48
N ALA A 173 -19.39 -23.90 -4.15
CA ALA A 173 -20.83 -24.05 -4.31
C ALA A 173 -21.57 -22.93 -3.58
N SER A 174 -22.63 -22.44 -4.22
CA SER A 174 -23.49 -21.36 -3.70
C SER A 174 -22.83 -19.97 -3.64
N VAL A 175 -21.60 -19.78 -4.13
CA VAL A 175 -21.04 -18.43 -4.32
C VAL A 175 -21.83 -17.72 -5.42
N VAL A 176 -22.45 -16.61 -5.06
CA VAL A 176 -23.12 -15.75 -6.03
C VAL A 176 -22.06 -14.86 -6.69
N ARG A 177 -22.00 -14.91 -8.03
CA ARG A 177 -21.11 -14.01 -8.76
C ARG A 177 -21.58 -12.58 -8.59
N PHE A 178 -20.71 -11.75 -8.02
CA PHE A 178 -20.92 -10.31 -7.98
C PHE A 178 -19.64 -9.55 -8.32
N ARG A 179 -19.79 -8.33 -8.75
CA ARG A 179 -18.71 -7.39 -8.92
C ARG A 179 -19.14 -6.04 -8.39
N LEU A 180 -18.40 -5.54 -7.40
CA LEU A 180 -18.58 -4.18 -6.93
C LEU A 180 -18.35 -3.19 -8.06
N PRO A 181 -19.22 -2.19 -8.23
CA PRO A 181 -19.01 -1.14 -9.21
C PRO A 181 -17.71 -0.39 -8.92
N SER A 182 -17.07 0.13 -9.96
CA SER A 182 -15.90 0.98 -9.79
C SER A 182 -16.32 2.29 -9.11
N LEU A 183 -15.71 2.57 -7.97
CA LEU A 183 -15.94 3.83 -7.27
C LEU A 183 -15.35 4.98 -8.12
N GLN A 184 -16.24 5.81 -8.66
CA GLN A 184 -15.86 7.02 -9.39
C GLN A 184 -15.40 8.07 -8.37
N ILE A 185 -14.09 8.27 -8.30
CA ILE A 185 -13.52 9.36 -7.54
C ILE A 185 -13.38 10.52 -8.51
N LYS A 186 -14.17 11.59 -8.30
CA LYS A 186 -14.00 12.82 -9.08
C LYS A 186 -12.54 13.26 -8.88
N SER A 187 -11.78 13.30 -9.97
CA SER A 187 -10.43 13.85 -9.90
C SER A 187 -10.60 15.34 -9.57
N HIS A 188 -9.97 15.81 -8.52
CA HIS A 188 -10.00 17.23 -8.15
C HIS A 188 -9.33 18.14 -9.19
N HIS A 189 -8.93 17.64 -10.34
CA HIS A 189 -8.52 18.45 -11.48
C HIS A 189 -9.60 19.40 -12.01
N GLN A 190 -10.86 19.25 -11.57
CA GLN A 190 -11.96 20.16 -11.95
C GLN A 190 -12.25 21.24 -10.91
N THR A 191 -11.69 21.20 -9.74
CA THR A 191 -11.77 22.33 -8.80
C THR A 191 -10.56 23.23 -9.03
N ARG A 192 -10.79 24.42 -9.56
CA ARG A 192 -9.82 25.51 -9.78
C ARG A 192 -9.08 25.97 -8.50
N SER A 193 -9.40 25.43 -7.33
CA SER A 193 -8.66 25.61 -6.08
C SER A 193 -7.71 24.43 -5.89
N GLY A 194 -6.52 24.55 -6.49
CA GLY A 194 -5.49 23.50 -6.57
C GLY A 194 -4.77 23.17 -5.27
N ASP A 195 -5.32 23.33 -4.09
CA ASP A 195 -4.59 23.24 -2.83
C ASP A 195 -4.75 21.93 -2.07
N GLU A 196 -5.73 21.07 -2.37
CA GLU A 196 -6.02 19.92 -1.49
C GLU A 196 -5.31 18.59 -1.81
N ILE A 197 -4.64 18.44 -2.95
CA ILE A 197 -3.96 17.15 -3.31
C ILE A 197 -2.45 17.29 -3.49
N ARG A 198 -1.90 18.45 -3.27
CA ARG A 198 -0.45 18.64 -3.39
C ARG A 198 0.25 17.94 -2.24
N ARG A 199 1.07 16.94 -2.58
CA ARG A 199 2.00 16.42 -1.59
C ARG A 199 2.92 17.54 -1.17
N ILE A 200 2.87 17.86 0.11
CA ILE A 200 3.59 18.98 0.67
C ILE A 200 5.08 18.71 0.65
N THR A 201 5.84 19.69 0.16
CA THR A 201 7.28 19.76 0.31
C THR A 201 7.66 20.89 1.26
N PHE A 202 8.90 20.93 1.68
CA PHE A 202 9.45 22.05 2.43
C PHE A 202 9.55 23.31 1.55
N THR A 203 9.22 24.46 2.11
CA THR A 203 9.71 25.73 1.62
C THR A 203 11.19 25.87 1.94
N HIS A 204 11.90 26.79 1.32
CA HIS A 204 13.32 27.05 1.62
C HIS A 204 13.55 27.38 3.11
N LYS A 205 12.70 28.21 3.69
CA LYS A 205 12.76 28.59 5.12
C LYS A 205 12.54 27.39 6.03
N GLU A 206 11.52 26.58 5.74
CA GLU A 206 11.23 25.37 6.51
C GLU A 206 12.36 24.34 6.43
N TRP A 207 12.94 24.16 5.24
CA TRP A 207 14.08 23.27 5.06
C TRP A 207 15.30 23.74 5.86
N THR A 208 15.57 25.04 5.82
CA THR A 208 16.67 25.65 6.60
C THR A 208 16.44 25.43 8.10
N SER A 209 15.25 25.67 8.61
CA SER A 209 14.89 25.38 9.99
C SER A 209 15.08 23.90 10.33
N PHE A 210 14.58 22.99 9.48
CA PHE A 210 14.65 21.55 9.70
C PHE A 210 16.11 21.04 9.79
N TYR A 211 16.96 21.31 8.78
CA TYR A 211 18.32 20.79 8.81
C TYR A 211 19.21 21.48 9.87
N THR A 212 18.92 22.73 10.20
CA THR A 212 19.59 23.44 11.29
C THR A 212 19.24 22.85 12.64
N THR A 213 17.96 22.56 12.86
CA THR A 213 17.49 21.85 14.06
C THR A 213 18.10 20.46 14.17
N LEU A 214 18.17 19.70 13.09
CA LEU A 214 18.85 18.39 13.06
C LEU A 214 20.29 18.51 13.53
N ARG A 215 21.03 19.52 13.07
CA ARG A 215 22.45 19.71 13.39
C ARG A 215 22.69 20.27 14.78
N ASN A 216 21.98 21.34 15.13
CA ASN A 216 22.33 22.18 16.29
C ASN A 216 21.58 21.76 17.57
N THR A 217 20.44 21.10 17.42
CA THR A 217 19.58 20.75 18.56
C THR A 217 19.45 19.23 18.69
N TYR A 218 19.05 18.54 17.64
CA TYR A 218 18.65 17.14 17.71
C TYR A 218 19.81 16.16 17.98
N VAL A 219 20.95 16.38 17.32
CA VAL A 219 22.16 15.55 17.51
C VAL A 219 23.19 16.19 18.43
N ASN A 220 22.89 17.34 19.03
CA ASN A 220 23.85 18.08 19.84
C ASN A 220 24.00 17.47 21.24
N ARG A 221 25.16 16.85 21.48
CA ARG A 221 25.49 16.27 22.80
C ARG A 221 25.70 17.30 23.90
N LYS A 222 26.06 18.54 23.56
CA LYS A 222 26.28 19.60 24.57
C LYS A 222 24.98 20.01 25.25
N ASN A 223 23.86 19.92 24.52
CA ASN A 223 22.53 20.33 24.98
C ASN A 223 21.62 19.15 25.37
N ASN A 224 22.09 17.92 25.18
CA ASN A 224 21.30 16.71 25.42
C ASN A 224 22.18 15.65 26.09
N THR A 225 21.67 15.04 27.13
CA THR A 225 22.27 13.85 27.79
C THR A 225 21.97 12.60 26.94
N LEU A 226 22.61 12.49 25.76
CA LEU A 226 22.43 11.36 24.88
C LEU A 226 23.42 10.24 25.21
N THR A 227 22.92 9.02 25.29
CA THR A 227 23.78 7.84 25.26
C THR A 227 24.46 7.71 23.88
N ASP A 228 25.54 6.96 23.81
CA ASP A 228 26.25 6.71 22.54
C ASP A 228 25.35 6.12 21.47
N ASN A 229 24.49 5.18 21.85
CA ASN A 229 23.53 4.54 20.92
C ASN A 229 22.48 5.54 20.41
N GLU A 230 21.93 6.38 21.28
CA GLU A 230 20.96 7.41 20.87
C GLU A 230 21.61 8.45 19.96
N TYR A 231 22.82 8.87 20.25
CA TYR A 231 23.55 9.79 19.39
C TYR A 231 23.81 9.18 18.01
N PHE A 232 24.28 7.94 17.97
CA PHE A 232 24.56 7.24 16.73
C PHE A 232 23.29 7.08 15.88
N GLU A 233 22.17 6.72 16.50
CA GLU A 233 20.88 6.60 15.83
C GLU A 233 20.37 7.96 15.31
N ARG A 234 20.51 9.03 16.07
CA ARG A 234 20.13 10.37 15.64
C ARG A 234 21.00 10.88 14.49
N GLU A 235 22.29 10.58 14.50
CA GLU A 235 23.19 10.89 13.38
C GLU A 235 22.87 10.07 12.12
N LEU A 236 22.47 8.79 12.27
CA LEU A 236 21.93 8.02 11.16
C LEU A 236 20.76 8.76 10.49
N VAL A 237 19.77 9.15 11.28
CA VAL A 237 18.58 9.86 10.78
C VAL A 237 18.97 11.20 10.14
N ARG A 238 19.89 11.94 10.73
CA ARG A 238 20.38 13.21 10.14
C ARG A 238 21.00 12.98 8.78
N HIS A 239 21.92 12.03 8.64
CA HIS A 239 22.58 11.75 7.37
C HIS A 239 21.61 11.17 6.33
N TRP A 240 20.64 10.37 6.78
CA TRP A 240 19.55 9.87 5.94
C TRP A 240 18.71 11.02 5.37
N CYS A 241 18.34 12.00 6.19
CA CYS A 241 17.55 13.16 5.75
C CYS A 241 18.34 14.03 4.76
N LEU A 242 19.60 14.33 5.06
CA LEU A 242 20.44 15.18 4.21
C LEU A 242 20.72 14.51 2.86
N PHE A 243 20.99 13.21 2.85
CA PHE A 243 21.19 12.48 1.61
C PHE A 243 19.87 12.36 0.80
N GLY A 244 18.75 12.09 1.45
CA GLY A 244 17.44 11.98 0.82
C GLY A 244 16.99 13.27 0.11
N ALA A 245 17.32 14.44 0.69
CA ALA A 245 17.04 15.75 0.11
C ALA A 245 17.84 16.05 -1.16
N ASN A 246 18.94 15.34 -1.39
CA ASN A 246 19.79 15.51 -2.56
C ASN A 246 19.61 14.41 -3.62
N SER A 247 19.32 13.18 -3.20
CA SER A 247 19.25 12.01 -4.09
C SER A 247 17.89 11.79 -4.73
N ALA A 248 16.84 12.40 -4.19
CA ALA A 248 15.45 12.16 -4.58
C ALA A 248 15.02 10.68 -4.55
N MET A 249 15.74 9.79 -3.88
CA MET A 249 15.43 8.37 -3.78
C MET A 249 14.09 8.13 -3.07
N ARG A 250 13.42 7.01 -3.37
CA ARG A 250 12.32 6.56 -2.52
C ARG A 250 12.87 6.12 -1.16
N SER A 251 12.14 6.39 -0.10
CA SER A 251 12.53 6.02 1.26
C SER A 251 12.89 4.53 1.42
N GLY A 252 12.18 3.63 0.71
CA GLY A 252 12.50 2.20 0.70
C GLY A 252 13.81 1.89 -0.01
N GLU A 253 14.07 2.51 -1.16
CA GLU A 253 15.32 2.35 -1.91
C GLU A 253 16.51 2.83 -1.08
N GLN A 254 16.37 4.01 -0.44
CA GLN A 254 17.44 4.60 0.37
C GLN A 254 17.75 3.76 1.63
N ARG A 255 16.77 3.13 2.27
CA ARG A 255 17.00 2.26 3.42
C ARG A 255 17.75 0.98 3.08
N GLN A 256 17.61 0.50 1.83
CA GLN A 256 18.25 -0.71 1.32
C GLN A 256 19.57 -0.43 0.59
N LEU A 257 20.03 0.82 0.56
CA LEU A 257 21.26 1.22 -0.10
C LEU A 257 22.48 0.66 0.63
N ARG A 258 23.40 0.02 -0.10
CA ARG A 258 24.64 -0.56 0.41
C ARG A 258 25.85 0.29 0.04
N TRP A 259 26.94 0.12 0.76
CA TRP A 259 28.20 0.79 0.41
C TRP A 259 28.75 0.36 -0.95
N THR A 260 28.44 -0.86 -1.40
CA THR A 260 28.75 -1.34 -2.75
C THR A 260 27.92 -0.68 -3.86
N ASP A 261 26.81 -0.06 -3.52
CA ASP A 261 25.91 0.59 -4.48
C ASP A 261 26.34 2.05 -4.77
N VAL A 262 27.37 2.57 -4.08
CA VAL A 262 27.77 3.97 -4.21
C VAL A 262 29.26 4.11 -4.52
N ILE A 263 29.57 5.07 -5.39
CA ILE A 263 30.96 5.53 -5.65
C ILE A 263 30.98 7.02 -5.33
N ILE A 264 31.74 7.38 -4.31
CA ILE A 264 31.89 8.76 -3.84
C ILE A 264 33.11 9.36 -4.51
N ASP A 265 32.96 10.52 -5.15
CA ASP A 265 34.04 11.20 -5.79
C ASP A 265 35.13 11.65 -4.79
N LYS A 266 36.37 11.58 -5.19
CA LYS A 266 37.52 12.00 -4.37
C LYS A 266 37.68 13.51 -4.31
N GLN A 267 37.24 14.19 -5.34
CA GLN A 267 37.37 15.63 -5.48
C GLN A 267 36.05 16.34 -5.21
N LYS A 268 36.16 17.56 -4.71
CA LYS A 268 35.02 18.47 -4.61
C LYS A 268 34.82 19.18 -5.94
N ASP A 269 33.58 19.48 -6.29
CA ASP A 269 33.26 20.37 -7.40
C ASP A 269 33.60 21.83 -7.07
N SER A 270 33.34 22.75 -8.02
CA SER A 270 33.58 24.19 -7.86
C SER A 270 32.86 24.81 -6.67
N ASP A 271 31.74 24.23 -6.26
CA ASP A 271 30.90 24.70 -5.15
C ASP A 271 31.31 24.05 -3.81
N GLY A 272 32.32 23.19 -3.83
CA GLY A 272 32.80 22.45 -2.65
C GLY A 272 31.98 21.21 -2.30
N ASP A 273 31.07 20.80 -3.16
CA ASP A 273 30.26 19.58 -3.00
C ASP A 273 31.05 18.35 -3.47
N VAL A 274 30.75 17.20 -2.83
CA VAL A 274 31.24 15.90 -3.27
C VAL A 274 30.10 15.16 -3.94
N LEU A 275 30.30 14.80 -5.21
CA LEU A 275 29.33 14.03 -5.95
C LEU A 275 29.40 12.54 -5.56
N VAL A 276 28.29 11.85 -5.75
CA VAL A 276 28.18 10.42 -5.54
C VAL A 276 27.39 9.80 -6.69
N ARG A 277 27.97 8.75 -7.28
CA ARG A 277 27.26 7.86 -8.21
C ARG A 277 26.51 6.83 -7.38
N VAL A 278 25.25 6.67 -7.64
CA VAL A 278 24.34 5.75 -6.93
C VAL A 278 23.78 4.75 -7.93
N ASN A 279 23.96 3.47 -7.65
CA ASN A 279 23.29 2.39 -8.35
C ASN A 279 22.11 1.88 -7.51
N VAL A 280 20.91 2.00 -8.03
CA VAL A 280 19.69 1.49 -7.37
C VAL A 280 19.35 0.16 -7.98
N ARG A 281 19.52 -0.91 -7.22
CA ARG A 281 19.31 -2.29 -7.65
C ARG A 281 17.84 -2.57 -7.92
N GLU A 282 17.54 -3.39 -8.94
CA GLU A 282 16.18 -3.69 -9.37
C GLU A 282 15.28 -4.27 -8.27
N GLU A 283 15.83 -5.13 -7.39
CA GLU A 283 15.09 -5.76 -6.30
C GLU A 283 14.63 -4.76 -5.24
N THR A 284 15.28 -3.60 -5.13
CA THR A 284 14.92 -2.54 -4.19
C THR A 284 13.89 -1.57 -4.77
N THR A 285 13.62 -1.65 -6.09
CA THR A 285 12.73 -0.72 -6.78
C THR A 285 11.31 -1.26 -6.92
N LYS A 286 10.32 -0.37 -6.84
CA LYS A 286 8.92 -0.71 -7.09
C LYS A 286 8.65 -1.18 -8.52
N VAL A 287 9.44 -0.72 -9.48
CA VAL A 287 9.26 -0.98 -10.92
C VAL A 287 10.18 -2.08 -11.43
N ARG A 288 10.98 -2.70 -10.55
CA ARG A 288 11.93 -3.77 -10.87
C ARG A 288 12.81 -3.44 -12.08
N LYS A 289 13.40 -2.24 -12.04
CA LYS A 289 14.40 -1.77 -13.01
C LYS A 289 15.50 -1.09 -12.23
N ASP A 290 16.73 -1.49 -12.51
CA ASP A 290 17.92 -0.81 -12.02
C ASP A 290 18.07 0.58 -12.66
N ARG A 291 18.79 1.43 -12.01
CA ARG A 291 19.20 2.72 -12.54
C ARG A 291 20.43 3.24 -11.82
N THR A 292 21.27 3.91 -12.57
CA THR A 292 22.45 4.61 -12.03
C THR A 292 22.31 6.10 -12.28
N PHE A 293 22.54 6.90 -11.27
CA PHE A 293 22.50 8.35 -11.37
C PHE A 293 23.59 9.00 -10.50
N MET A 294 23.82 10.29 -10.71
CA MET A 294 24.72 11.08 -9.86
C MET A 294 23.92 12.14 -9.10
N CYS A 295 24.32 12.41 -7.86
CA CYS A 295 23.75 13.47 -7.06
C CYS A 295 24.80 14.09 -6.11
N LYS A 296 24.47 15.23 -5.52
CA LYS A 296 25.20 15.79 -4.38
C LYS A 296 24.96 14.95 -3.12
N GLY A 297 25.81 15.08 -2.15
CA GLY A 297 25.63 14.42 -0.83
C GLY A 297 26.71 13.43 -0.46
N GLY A 298 27.77 13.30 -1.26
CA GLY A 298 28.95 12.50 -0.93
C GLY A 298 29.58 12.92 0.39
N ASN A 299 29.59 14.22 0.71
CA ASN A 299 30.05 14.77 1.99
C ASN A 299 29.30 14.16 3.19
N TYR A 300 28.00 13.91 3.03
CA TYR A 300 27.20 13.32 4.10
C TYR A 300 27.52 11.85 4.27
N LEU A 301 27.68 11.11 3.17
CA LEU A 301 28.06 9.71 3.19
C LEU A 301 29.47 9.50 3.77
N GLN A 302 30.44 10.32 3.41
CA GLN A 302 31.80 10.25 3.96
C GLN A 302 31.81 10.45 5.50
N ARG A 303 31.07 11.45 5.99
CA ARG A 303 30.95 11.69 7.45
C ARG A 303 30.25 10.55 8.15
N TRP A 304 29.20 10.02 7.57
CA TRP A 304 28.46 8.89 8.11
C TRP A 304 29.33 7.62 8.13
N GLN A 305 30.07 7.35 7.05
CA GLN A 305 31.00 6.22 6.98
C GLN A 305 32.08 6.30 8.08
N LYS A 306 32.62 7.50 8.28
CA LYS A 306 33.60 7.73 9.36
C LYS A 306 32.99 7.41 10.73
N LEU A 307 31.75 7.83 10.95
CA LEU A 307 31.04 7.57 12.20
C LEU A 307 30.79 6.07 12.41
N GLN A 308 30.31 5.36 11.38
CA GLN A 308 30.15 3.90 11.42
C GLN A 308 31.48 3.19 11.74
N LYS A 309 32.60 3.63 11.17
CA LYS A 309 33.93 3.08 11.49
C LYS A 309 34.31 3.34 12.95
N THR A 310 34.03 4.52 13.47
CA THR A 310 34.29 4.87 14.87
C THR A 310 33.48 4.00 15.84
N TYR A 311 32.24 3.66 15.49
CA TYR A 311 31.36 2.82 16.30
C TYR A 311 31.48 1.30 15.99
N GLY A 312 32.41 0.92 15.08
CA GLY A 312 32.65 -0.49 14.73
C GLY A 312 31.51 -1.17 13.96
N THR A 313 30.57 -0.39 13.38
CA THR A 313 29.42 -0.92 12.65
C THR A 313 29.60 -0.93 11.13
N TYR A 314 30.70 -0.38 10.61
CA TYR A 314 30.97 -0.31 9.18
C TYR A 314 31.30 -1.66 8.58
N LYS A 315 30.63 -2.02 7.48
CA LYS A 315 30.95 -3.16 6.59
C LYS A 315 30.97 -2.67 5.15
N SER A 316 31.96 -3.10 4.35
CA SER A 316 32.12 -2.64 2.96
C SER A 316 30.98 -3.00 2.04
N ASP A 317 30.24 -4.06 2.32
CA ASP A 317 29.05 -4.55 1.63
C ASP A 317 27.75 -4.33 2.42
N GLY A 318 27.86 -3.68 3.59
CA GLY A 318 26.76 -3.44 4.51
C GLY A 318 25.83 -2.32 4.06
N LEU A 319 24.67 -2.26 4.71
CA LEU A 319 23.70 -1.18 4.51
C LEU A 319 24.26 0.15 5.02
N ILE A 320 24.10 1.20 4.20
CA ILE A 320 24.57 2.54 4.55
C ILE A 320 23.80 3.08 5.76
N PHE A 321 22.45 3.08 5.67
CA PHE A 321 21.59 3.63 6.72
C PHE A 321 21.07 2.52 7.63
N SER A 322 21.98 1.98 8.43
CA SER A 322 21.72 0.90 9.38
C SER A 322 22.52 1.13 10.66
N THR A 323 22.04 0.64 11.79
CA THR A 323 22.75 0.69 13.07
C THR A 323 23.78 -0.42 13.25
N ASN A 324 23.69 -1.50 12.47
CA ASN A 324 24.59 -2.66 12.51
C ASN A 324 25.12 -3.08 11.13
N SER A 325 24.80 -2.33 10.07
CA SER A 325 25.12 -2.60 8.65
C SER A 325 24.42 -3.82 8.03
N GLU A 326 23.65 -4.59 8.78
CA GLU A 326 22.98 -5.83 8.32
C GLU A 326 21.48 -5.62 8.13
N ASP A 327 20.83 -5.03 9.13
CA ASP A 327 19.38 -4.87 9.16
C ASP A 327 18.95 -3.51 8.62
N GLU A 328 17.86 -3.51 7.86
CA GLU A 328 17.24 -2.25 7.44
C GLU A 328 16.78 -1.44 8.66
N TYR A 329 17.09 -0.15 8.66
CA TYR A 329 16.57 0.73 9.69
C TYR A 329 15.04 0.82 9.61
N GLU A 330 14.37 0.51 10.70
CA GLU A 330 12.92 0.33 10.75
C GLU A 330 12.16 1.61 10.40
N ARG A 331 11.17 1.48 9.53
CA ARG A 331 10.37 2.61 9.06
C ARG A 331 9.70 3.37 10.21
N TYR A 332 9.18 2.66 11.23
CA TYR A 332 8.48 3.32 12.32
C TYR A 332 9.45 4.13 13.20
N ARG A 333 10.70 3.66 13.41
CA ARG A 333 11.74 4.40 14.13
C ARG A 333 12.11 5.68 13.39
N LEU A 334 12.30 5.59 12.05
CA LEU A 334 12.55 6.76 11.22
C LEU A 334 11.40 7.81 11.33
N HIS A 335 10.15 7.36 11.29
CA HIS A 335 9.00 8.25 11.44
C HIS A 335 8.90 8.87 12.84
N ARG A 336 9.26 8.12 13.89
CA ARG A 336 9.33 8.64 15.25
C ARG A 336 10.35 9.77 15.37
N HIS A 337 11.58 9.54 14.89
CA HIS A 337 12.63 10.56 14.88
C HIS A 337 12.25 11.77 14.02
N TRP A 338 11.65 11.54 12.85
CA TRP A 338 11.15 12.59 11.98
C TRP A 338 10.16 13.52 12.71
N LYS A 339 9.19 12.95 13.42
CA LYS A 339 8.23 13.72 14.20
C LYS A 339 8.91 14.49 15.33
N GLN A 340 9.86 13.86 16.03
CA GLN A 340 10.63 14.53 17.10
C GLN A 340 11.39 15.74 16.56
N VAL A 341 12.04 15.63 15.40
CA VAL A 341 12.74 16.77 14.80
C VAL A 341 11.77 17.89 14.44
N LEU A 342 10.64 17.55 13.77
CA LEU A 342 9.63 18.54 13.39
C LEU A 342 9.05 19.30 14.60
N LEU A 343 8.89 18.63 15.75
CA LEU A 343 8.43 19.28 16.98
C LEU A 343 9.44 20.32 17.54
N LEU A 344 10.70 20.19 17.21
CA LEU A 344 11.76 21.11 17.63
C LEU A 344 11.97 22.27 16.64
N THR A 345 11.27 22.26 15.50
CA THR A 345 11.34 23.35 14.51
C THR A 345 10.31 24.44 14.79
N ASP A 346 10.49 25.59 14.17
CA ASP A 346 9.55 26.71 14.14
C ASP A 346 8.49 26.59 12.99
N ILE A 347 8.43 25.45 12.32
CA ILE A 347 7.46 25.17 11.27
C ILE A 347 6.05 25.16 11.87
N ASP A 348 5.10 25.76 11.14
CA ASP A 348 3.69 25.79 11.54
C ASP A 348 3.11 24.39 11.78
N ILE A 349 2.21 24.26 12.77
CA ILE A 349 1.67 22.97 13.21
C ILE A 349 0.93 22.22 12.11
N GLU A 350 0.13 22.90 11.29
CA GLU A 350 -0.60 22.27 10.18
C GLU A 350 0.34 21.77 9.10
N ARG A 351 1.45 22.44 8.91
CA ARG A 351 2.50 22.06 7.98
C ARG A 351 3.28 20.86 8.51
N ARG A 352 3.65 20.86 9.81
CA ARG A 352 4.37 19.75 10.45
C ARG A 352 3.61 18.43 10.35
N GLU A 353 2.29 18.44 10.51
CA GLU A 353 1.44 17.25 10.42
C GLU A 353 1.42 16.64 8.99
N LYS A 354 1.60 17.47 7.99
CA LYS A 354 1.57 17.08 6.58
C LYS A 354 2.95 16.67 6.04
N LEU A 355 4.04 17.14 6.68
CA LEU A 355 5.40 16.80 6.27
C LEU A 355 5.78 15.38 6.73
N VAL A 356 6.19 14.56 5.79
CA VAL A 356 6.59 13.17 6.01
C VAL A 356 7.99 12.91 5.43
N PRO A 357 8.71 11.85 5.81
CA PRO A 357 10.03 11.54 5.23
C PRO A 357 10.06 11.56 3.70
N TYR A 358 8.97 11.20 3.05
CA TYR A 358 8.84 11.26 1.59
C TYR A 358 8.84 12.69 1.03
N SER A 359 8.57 13.71 1.86
CA SER A 359 8.64 15.13 1.48
C SER A 359 10.06 15.56 1.08
N LEU A 360 11.11 14.86 1.52
CA LEU A 360 12.50 15.08 1.07
C LEU A 360 12.66 14.81 -0.42
N ARG A 361 12.04 13.74 -0.93
CA ARG A 361 12.04 13.46 -2.36
C ARG A 361 11.30 14.55 -3.14
N HIS A 362 10.18 15.05 -2.61
CA HIS A 362 9.48 16.17 -3.22
C HIS A 362 10.34 17.43 -3.22
N LEU A 363 11.08 17.70 -2.14
CA LEU A 363 12.02 18.81 -2.06
C LEU A 363 13.11 18.71 -3.15
N ALA A 364 13.75 17.55 -3.28
CA ALA A 364 14.78 17.35 -4.29
C ALA A 364 14.23 17.52 -5.72
N ILE A 365 13.07 16.95 -6.03
CA ILE A 365 12.45 17.09 -7.35
C ILE A 365 12.05 18.55 -7.62
N THR A 366 11.47 19.24 -6.62
CA THR A 366 11.13 20.66 -6.71
C THR A 366 12.36 21.49 -7.03
N ASN A 367 13.47 21.29 -6.31
CA ASN A 367 14.71 22.01 -6.53
C ASN A 367 15.29 21.77 -7.94
N MET A 368 15.33 20.51 -8.39
CA MET A 368 15.77 20.17 -9.76
C MET A 368 14.88 20.82 -10.83
N THR A 369 13.58 20.80 -10.65
CA THR A 369 12.61 21.42 -11.59
C THR A 369 12.81 22.93 -11.67
N LEU A 370 12.94 23.59 -10.52
CA LEU A 370 13.20 25.04 -10.47
C LEU A 370 14.58 25.42 -11.02
N SER A 371 15.59 24.57 -10.84
CA SER A 371 16.93 24.77 -11.40
C SER A 371 17.02 24.49 -12.91
N GLY A 372 15.92 24.12 -13.57
CA GLY A 372 15.88 23.94 -15.01
C GLY A 372 16.33 22.57 -15.52
N VAL A 373 16.54 21.60 -14.66
CA VAL A 373 16.83 20.22 -15.08
C VAL A 373 15.66 19.68 -15.90
N SER A 374 15.96 18.95 -16.99
CA SER A 374 14.92 18.41 -17.87
C SER A 374 14.02 17.41 -17.13
N LEU A 375 12.71 17.38 -17.46
CA LEU A 375 11.78 16.46 -16.81
C LEU A 375 12.12 14.99 -17.08
N SER A 376 12.74 14.69 -18.24
CA SER A 376 13.23 13.36 -18.57
C SER A 376 14.38 12.93 -17.66
N ASP A 377 15.34 13.81 -17.40
CA ASP A 377 16.47 13.52 -16.51
C ASP A 377 15.99 13.35 -15.06
N ILE A 378 15.09 14.23 -14.59
CA ILE A 378 14.47 14.08 -13.27
C ILE A 378 13.72 12.75 -13.18
N ALA A 379 12.92 12.39 -14.19
CA ALA A 379 12.19 11.15 -14.20
C ALA A 379 13.11 9.91 -14.15
N PHE A 380 14.19 9.94 -14.91
CA PHE A 380 15.22 8.90 -14.92
C PHE A 380 15.90 8.77 -13.55
N MET A 381 16.46 9.86 -13.01
CA MET A 381 17.13 9.87 -11.70
C MET A 381 16.21 9.37 -10.60
N CYS A 382 14.96 9.82 -10.60
CA CYS A 382 13.99 9.47 -9.59
C CYS A 382 13.34 8.08 -9.79
N GLY A 383 13.57 7.42 -10.94
CA GLY A 383 12.92 6.14 -11.27
C GLY A 383 11.41 6.25 -11.33
N THR A 384 10.90 7.25 -12.08
CA THR A 384 9.47 7.50 -12.29
C THR A 384 9.22 7.87 -13.76
N SER A 385 7.98 8.11 -14.16
CA SER A 385 7.69 8.58 -15.52
C SER A 385 7.63 10.11 -15.59
N VAL A 386 7.94 10.67 -16.76
CA VAL A 386 7.76 12.10 -17.05
C VAL A 386 6.33 12.53 -16.75
N LYS A 387 5.33 11.74 -17.19
CA LYS A 387 3.91 11.98 -16.91
C LYS A 387 3.61 12.10 -15.41
N GLN A 388 4.29 11.32 -14.55
CA GLN A 388 4.12 11.42 -13.10
C GLN A 388 4.75 12.70 -12.53
N ILE A 389 5.89 13.13 -13.07
CA ILE A 389 6.51 14.41 -12.68
C ILE A 389 5.61 15.57 -13.11
N GLU A 390 5.18 15.60 -14.35
CA GLU A 390 4.25 16.63 -14.87
C GLU A 390 2.98 16.71 -14.00
N HIS A 391 2.32 15.59 -13.77
CA HIS A 391 1.10 15.54 -12.98
C HIS A 391 1.31 16.06 -11.54
N THR A 392 2.43 15.71 -10.92
CA THR A 392 2.67 16.06 -9.50
C THR A 392 3.15 17.50 -9.33
N TYR A 393 3.95 18.00 -10.31
CA TYR A 393 4.64 19.28 -10.22
C TYR A 393 4.17 20.30 -11.29
N TYR A 394 2.99 20.09 -11.89
CA TYR A 394 2.42 20.95 -12.92
C TYR A 394 2.41 22.44 -12.53
N HIS A 395 2.10 22.75 -11.29
CA HIS A 395 2.09 24.12 -10.79
C HIS A 395 3.46 24.83 -10.85
N LEU A 396 4.55 24.08 -10.63
CA LEU A 396 5.92 24.62 -10.79
C LEU A 396 6.26 24.86 -12.27
N LEU A 397 5.74 23.99 -13.14
CA LEU A 397 5.88 24.16 -14.58
C LEU A 397 5.11 25.36 -15.09
N GLU A 398 3.90 25.61 -14.57
CA GLU A 398 3.11 26.80 -14.89
C GLU A 398 3.85 28.09 -14.47
N GLU A 399 4.40 28.13 -13.26
CA GLU A 399 5.22 29.26 -12.81
C GLU A 399 6.44 29.48 -13.68
N LYS A 400 7.14 28.41 -14.05
CA LYS A 400 8.25 28.46 -14.98
C LYS A 400 7.82 28.94 -16.37
N MET A 401 6.69 28.47 -16.89
CA MET A 401 6.12 28.97 -18.15
C MET A 401 5.82 30.46 -18.10
N ARG A 402 5.31 30.97 -16.99
CA ARG A 402 5.09 32.41 -16.79
C ARG A 402 6.40 33.18 -16.81
N GLN A 403 7.47 32.67 -16.19
CA GLN A 403 8.78 33.28 -16.22
C GLN A 403 9.37 33.28 -17.65
N VAL A 404 9.29 32.14 -18.35
CA VAL A 404 9.72 32.03 -19.76
C VAL A 404 8.92 32.97 -20.66
N ALA A 405 7.61 33.05 -20.47
CA ALA A 405 6.76 33.96 -21.27
C ALA A 405 7.08 35.46 -21.03
N LYS A 406 7.65 35.80 -19.87
CA LYS A 406 8.11 37.15 -19.55
C LYS A 406 9.56 37.40 -19.98
N ALA A 407 10.30 36.33 -20.35
CA ALA A 407 11.70 36.47 -20.77
C ALA A 407 11.80 37.34 -22.05
N ARG A 408 12.65 38.34 -21.99
CA ARG A 408 12.99 39.16 -23.17
C ARG A 408 14.20 38.56 -23.84
N PHE A 409 14.17 38.51 -25.15
CA PHE A 409 15.26 38.01 -25.97
C PHE A 409 15.91 39.18 -26.72
N ILE A 410 17.21 39.25 -26.70
CA ILE A 410 18.01 40.25 -27.40
C ILE A 410 18.72 39.57 -28.57
N ARG A 411 18.72 40.20 -29.72
CA ARG A 411 19.54 39.74 -30.85
C ARG A 411 20.91 40.43 -30.79
N LYS A 412 21.95 39.65 -30.61
CA LYS A 412 23.32 40.14 -30.65
C LYS A 412 24.13 39.24 -31.60
N ASP A 413 24.82 39.83 -32.59
CA ASP A 413 25.67 39.11 -33.56
C ASP A 413 24.96 37.94 -34.27
N GLY A 414 23.67 38.13 -34.60
CA GLY A 414 22.86 37.10 -35.27
C GLY A 414 22.30 35.98 -34.35
N GLN A 415 22.68 35.99 -33.09
CA GLN A 415 22.16 35.03 -32.09
C GLN A 415 21.08 35.65 -31.23
N ILE A 416 20.09 34.80 -30.81
CA ILE A 416 19.05 35.19 -29.85
C ILE A 416 19.54 34.79 -28.44
N ILE A 417 19.72 35.77 -27.58
CA ILE A 417 20.22 35.59 -26.20
C ILE A 417 19.15 36.05 -25.21
N PRO A 418 18.88 35.30 -24.13
CA PRO A 418 18.01 35.78 -23.05
C PRO A 418 18.58 37.05 -22.40
N SER A 419 17.74 38.07 -22.16
CA SER A 419 18.19 39.37 -21.61
C SER A 419 18.79 39.24 -20.20
N SER A 420 18.51 38.15 -19.48
CA SER A 420 19.08 37.87 -18.15
C SER A 420 20.59 37.50 -18.18
N ILE A 421 21.15 37.20 -19.34
CA ILE A 421 22.57 36.87 -19.50
C ILE A 421 23.42 38.11 -19.87
N VAL A 422 22.78 39.16 -20.35
CA VAL A 422 23.40 40.43 -20.62
C VAL A 422 23.15 41.33 -19.42
N GLY A 423 24.10 41.36 -18.49
CA GLY A 423 23.98 42.25 -17.32
C GLY A 423 23.71 43.69 -17.77
N GLU A 424 22.78 44.33 -17.04
CA GLU A 424 22.57 45.76 -17.11
C GLU A 424 23.87 46.51 -16.80
#